data_fe7c8b43a5e8bf29301f52eafd7e8414
#
_entry.id   fe7c8b43a5e8bf29301f52eafd7e8414
#
_cell.length_a   1.000
_cell.length_b   1.000
_cell.length_c   1.000
_cell.angle_alpha   90.00
_cell.angle_beta   90.00
_cell.angle_gamma   90.00
#
_symmetry.space_group_name_H-M   'P 1'
#
loop_
_entity.id
_entity.type
_entity.pdbx_description
1 polymer ?
#
loop_
_entity_poly.entity_id
_entity_poly.type
_entity_poly.pdbx_seq_one_letter_code
_entity_poly.pdbx_strand_id
1 'polypeptide(L)'
;MQKRLLFLVSLLLCLTTTMMAQITTSGLSGSVKANGEDVIGATVEAIHVPTGTKYQAVTNTKGAFAINGMRPGGPYTVKISYIGYETKEVKDITLQLGQTFSLPVSLSENAQELGEIVVSAKATKFNSLKTGAATNI
;
A
#
# COMPACT_ATOMS: atom_id res chain seq x y z
N MET A 1 -23.71 -39.03 -43.59
CA MET A 1 -22.92 -37.79 -43.56
C MET A 1 -23.40 -36.83 -42.49
N GLN A 2 -24.70 -36.66 -42.32
CA GLN A 2 -25.22 -35.76 -41.29
C GLN A 2 -24.80 -36.17 -39.85
N LYS A 3 -24.75 -37.48 -39.61
CA LYS A 3 -24.35 -37.98 -38.28
C LYS A 3 -22.88 -37.66 -37.95
N ARG A 4 -22.01 -37.71 -38.97
CA ARG A 4 -20.58 -37.38 -38.77
C ARG A 4 -20.39 -35.87 -38.54
N LEU A 5 -21.20 -35.07 -39.26
CA LEU A 5 -21.18 -33.63 -39.10
C LEU A 5 -21.65 -33.22 -37.70
N LEU A 6 -22.74 -33.83 -37.23
CA LEU A 6 -23.26 -33.61 -35.88
C LEU A 6 -22.24 -34.01 -34.80
N PHE A 7 -21.52 -35.11 -35.05
CA PHE A 7 -20.50 -35.59 -34.13
C PHE A 7 -19.33 -34.61 -34.06
N LEU A 8 -18.90 -34.07 -35.18
CA LEU A 8 -17.83 -33.08 -35.26
C LEU A 8 -18.24 -31.75 -34.60
N VAL A 9 -19.46 -31.32 -34.79
CA VAL A 9 -19.99 -30.10 -34.17
C VAL A 9 -20.10 -30.26 -32.66
N SER A 10 -20.58 -31.45 -32.22
CA SER A 10 -20.65 -31.76 -30.79
C SER A 10 -19.26 -31.81 -30.15
N LEU A 11 -18.31 -32.40 -30.87
CA LEU A 11 -16.92 -32.44 -30.39
C LEU A 11 -16.29 -31.02 -30.28
N LEU A 12 -16.58 -30.20 -31.31
CA LEU A 12 -16.11 -28.81 -31.33
C LEU A 12 -16.73 -27.98 -30.18
N LEU A 13 -18.03 -28.23 -29.92
CA LEU A 13 -18.74 -27.55 -28.84
C LEU A 13 -18.20 -27.94 -27.46
N CYS A 14 -17.78 -29.21 -27.27
CA CYS A 14 -17.18 -29.67 -26.02
C CYS A 14 -15.82 -29.05 -25.78
N LEU A 15 -15.08 -28.70 -26.83
CA LEU A 15 -13.75 -28.10 -26.69
C LEU A 15 -13.77 -26.65 -26.21
N THR A 16 -14.93 -25.99 -26.28
CA THR A 16 -15.05 -24.58 -25.93
C THR A 16 -15.32 -24.32 -24.43
N THR A 17 -15.55 -25.36 -23.66
CA THR A 17 -15.97 -25.19 -22.26
C THR A 17 -14.83 -25.15 -21.22
N THR A 18 -13.57 -25.26 -21.65
CA THR A 18 -12.46 -25.40 -20.72
C THR A 18 -11.66 -24.11 -20.52
N MET A 19 -12.25 -22.96 -20.83
CA MET A 19 -11.59 -21.69 -20.54
C MET A 19 -11.68 -21.39 -19.04
N MET A 20 -10.88 -22.07 -18.27
CA MET A 20 -10.66 -21.71 -16.89
C MET A 20 -9.89 -20.39 -16.84
N ALA A 21 -10.50 -19.36 -16.30
CA ALA A 21 -9.81 -18.11 -16.08
C ALA A 21 -8.68 -18.36 -15.10
N GLN A 22 -7.45 -18.25 -15.57
CA GLN A 22 -6.28 -18.42 -14.72
C GLN A 22 -6.07 -17.15 -13.90
N ILE A 23 -5.97 -17.31 -12.59
CA ILE A 23 -5.66 -16.21 -11.70
C ILE A 23 -4.15 -15.99 -11.79
N THR A 24 -3.75 -14.82 -12.29
CA THR A 24 -2.33 -14.49 -12.49
C THR A 24 -1.86 -13.33 -11.61
N THR A 25 -2.72 -12.86 -10.72
CA THR A 25 -2.43 -11.70 -9.88
C THR A 25 -2.63 -12.01 -8.41
N SER A 26 -2.14 -11.11 -7.58
CA SER A 26 -2.30 -11.12 -6.13
C SER A 26 -2.96 -9.83 -5.67
N GLY A 27 -3.28 -9.75 -4.39
CA GLY A 27 -3.85 -8.55 -3.80
C GLY A 27 -3.22 -8.21 -2.46
N LEU A 28 -3.41 -6.98 -2.06
CA LEU A 28 -3.03 -6.48 -0.74
C LEU A 28 -4.23 -5.74 -0.17
N SER A 29 -4.64 -6.10 1.03
CA SER A 29 -5.72 -5.41 1.72
C SER A 29 -5.31 -5.15 3.16
N GLY A 30 -6.06 -4.31 3.84
CA GLY A 30 -5.78 -4.07 5.25
C GLY A 30 -6.61 -2.94 5.80
N SER A 31 -6.25 -2.54 7.01
CA SER A 31 -6.89 -1.43 7.68
C SER A 31 -5.82 -0.54 8.32
N VAL A 32 -6.10 0.75 8.35
CA VAL A 32 -5.20 1.72 8.95
C VAL A 32 -5.92 2.36 10.14
N LYS A 33 -5.29 2.30 11.29
CA LYS A 33 -5.80 2.92 12.52
C LYS A 33 -4.79 3.88 13.09
N ALA A 34 -5.27 4.86 13.83
CA ALA A 34 -4.45 5.78 14.58
C ALA A 34 -5.15 6.04 15.92
N ASN A 35 -4.43 5.81 17.01
CA ASN A 35 -5.00 5.92 18.37
C ASN A 35 -6.26 5.07 18.56
N GLY A 36 -6.32 3.92 17.88
CA GLY A 36 -7.46 3.01 17.96
C GLY A 36 -8.64 3.35 17.06
N GLU A 37 -8.57 4.47 16.34
CA GLU A 37 -9.64 4.90 15.44
C GLU A 37 -9.28 4.66 13.97
N ASP A 38 -10.30 4.44 13.16
CA ASP A 38 -10.11 4.21 11.73
C ASP A 38 -9.67 5.49 11.02
N VAL A 39 -8.64 5.38 10.19
CA VAL A 39 -8.09 6.53 9.46
C VAL A 39 -8.68 6.57 8.05
N ILE A 40 -9.36 7.66 7.74
CA ILE A 40 -9.99 7.89 6.46
C ILE A 40 -9.05 8.75 5.59
N GLY A 41 -8.78 8.31 4.37
CA GLY A 41 -7.98 9.11 3.44
C GLY A 41 -6.47 8.93 3.58
N ALA A 42 -6.00 7.92 4.31
CA ALA A 42 -4.58 7.59 4.34
C ALA A 42 -4.15 7.01 3.00
N THR A 43 -2.97 7.40 2.55
CA THR A 43 -2.40 6.88 1.31
C THR A 43 -1.57 5.64 1.60
N VAL A 44 -1.84 4.58 0.84
CA VAL A 44 -1.10 3.32 0.91
C VAL A 44 -0.39 3.14 -0.43
N GLU A 45 0.92 3.08 -0.40
CA GLU A 45 1.75 2.85 -1.59
C GLU A 45 2.53 1.57 -1.43
N ALA A 46 2.32 0.62 -2.35
CA ALA A 46 3.05 -0.64 -2.36
C ALA A 46 4.02 -0.64 -3.53
N ILE A 47 5.30 -0.86 -3.25
CA ILE A 47 6.37 -0.83 -4.24
C ILE A 47 6.94 -2.23 -4.39
N HIS A 48 6.87 -2.77 -5.61
CA HIS A 48 7.55 -4.03 -5.95
C HIS A 48 9.02 -3.74 -6.13
N VAL A 49 9.84 -4.12 -5.17
CA VAL A 49 11.26 -3.73 -5.13
C VAL A 49 12.03 -4.17 -6.37
N PRO A 50 11.90 -5.43 -6.86
CA PRO A 50 12.68 -5.86 -8.02
C PRO A 50 12.42 -5.07 -9.30
N THR A 51 11.20 -4.59 -9.52
CA THR A 51 10.83 -3.88 -10.76
C THR A 51 10.57 -2.39 -10.56
N GLY A 52 10.43 -1.93 -9.31
CA GLY A 52 10.06 -0.55 -9.02
C GLY A 52 8.60 -0.21 -9.30
N THR A 53 7.77 -1.19 -9.62
CA THR A 53 6.36 -0.97 -9.91
C THR A 53 5.64 -0.51 -8.65
N LYS A 54 4.84 0.54 -8.78
CA LYS A 54 4.09 1.14 -7.66
C LYS A 54 2.61 0.92 -7.82
N TYR A 55 1.97 0.57 -6.71
CA TYR A 55 0.52 0.44 -6.62
C TYR A 55 0.05 1.33 -5.48
N GLN A 56 -1.08 2.01 -5.66
CA GLN A 56 -1.58 2.94 -4.66
C GLN A 56 -3.04 2.69 -4.35
N ALA A 57 -3.42 3.01 -3.11
CA ALA A 57 -4.80 3.00 -2.66
C ALA A 57 -4.97 4.03 -1.56
N VAL A 58 -6.22 4.37 -1.27
CA VAL A 58 -6.57 5.31 -0.21
C VAL A 58 -7.58 4.62 0.70
N THR A 59 -7.45 4.81 2.01
CA THR A 59 -8.37 4.19 2.96
C THR A 59 -9.76 4.83 2.88
N ASN A 60 -10.77 3.98 3.03
CA ASN A 60 -12.17 4.38 3.00
C ASN A 60 -12.67 4.83 4.39
N THR A 61 -13.97 5.02 4.54
CA THR A 61 -14.58 5.49 5.78
C THR A 61 -14.39 4.54 6.97
N LYS A 62 -14.01 3.30 6.72
CA LYS A 62 -13.70 2.30 7.76
C LYS A 62 -12.21 2.12 7.95
N GLY A 63 -11.40 2.99 7.36
CA GLY A 63 -9.95 2.87 7.40
C GLY A 63 -9.41 1.70 6.60
N ALA A 64 -10.23 1.05 5.79
CA ALA A 64 -9.84 -0.13 5.01
C ALA A 64 -9.32 0.27 3.63
N PHE A 65 -8.37 -0.50 3.13
CA PHE A 65 -7.86 -0.34 1.78
C PHE A 65 -7.74 -1.70 1.10
N ALA A 66 -7.75 -1.69 -0.22
CA ALA A 66 -7.54 -2.89 -1.02
C ALA A 66 -6.86 -2.50 -2.34
N ILE A 67 -5.84 -3.25 -2.69
CA ILE A 67 -5.13 -3.12 -3.97
C ILE A 67 -5.21 -4.48 -4.64
N ASN A 68 -5.83 -4.52 -5.81
CA ASN A 68 -5.99 -5.75 -6.58
C ASN A 68 -5.09 -5.69 -7.83
N GLY A 69 -4.90 -6.84 -8.47
CA GLY A 69 -4.13 -6.91 -9.70
C GLY A 69 -2.64 -6.67 -9.51
N MET A 70 -2.11 -6.99 -8.35
CA MET A 70 -0.69 -6.83 -8.07
C MET A 70 0.10 -8.03 -8.59
N ARG A 71 1.36 -7.80 -8.92
CA ARG A 71 2.27 -8.86 -9.35
C ARG A 71 2.55 -9.80 -8.17
N PRO A 72 2.41 -11.12 -8.34
CA PRO A 72 2.79 -12.07 -7.29
C PRO A 72 4.29 -12.03 -7.03
N GLY A 73 4.67 -12.46 -5.85
CA GLY A 73 6.06 -12.46 -5.42
C GLY A 73 6.40 -11.24 -4.61
N GLY A 74 7.60 -10.79 -4.75
CA GLY A 74 8.11 -9.66 -3.96
C GLY A 74 9.63 -9.65 -3.99
N PRO A 75 10.26 -9.02 -3.02
CA PRO A 75 9.63 -8.35 -1.88
C PRO A 75 8.93 -7.04 -2.24
N TYR A 76 7.92 -6.71 -1.48
CA TYR A 76 7.24 -5.43 -1.55
C TYR A 76 7.59 -4.58 -0.34
N THR A 77 7.68 -3.27 -0.55
CA THR A 77 7.72 -2.28 0.53
C THR A 77 6.41 -1.50 0.48
N VAL A 78 5.68 -1.49 1.59
CA VAL A 78 4.41 -0.79 1.70
C VAL A 78 4.61 0.42 2.61
N LYS A 79 4.27 1.59 2.09
CA LYS A 79 4.34 2.84 2.83
C LYS A 79 2.93 3.36 3.05
N ILE A 80 2.63 3.69 4.28
CA ILE A 80 1.33 4.25 4.65
C ILE A 80 1.57 5.64 5.24
N SER A 81 0.94 6.63 4.66
CA SER A 81 1.10 8.02 5.09
C SER A 81 -0.24 8.69 5.31
N TYR A 82 -0.30 9.53 6.31
CA TYR A 82 -1.46 10.35 6.61
C TYR A 82 -0.99 11.66 7.25
N ILE A 83 -1.71 12.74 6.97
CA ILE A 83 -1.33 14.06 7.47
C ILE A 83 -1.36 14.09 9.01
N GLY A 84 -0.30 14.61 9.63
CA GLY A 84 -0.17 14.66 11.08
C GLY A 84 0.35 13.39 11.72
N TYR A 85 0.65 12.36 10.92
CA TYR A 85 1.14 11.09 11.43
C TYR A 85 2.45 10.70 10.76
N GLU A 86 3.22 9.92 11.48
CA GLU A 86 4.49 9.41 10.97
C GLU A 86 4.24 8.36 9.90
N THR A 87 4.96 8.45 8.79
CA THR A 87 4.85 7.47 7.70
C THR A 87 5.32 6.11 8.18
N LYS A 88 4.43 5.12 8.07
CA LYS A 88 4.75 3.74 8.44
C LYS A 88 5.23 2.99 7.21
N GLU A 89 6.36 2.32 7.34
CA GLU A 89 6.92 1.52 6.26
C GLU A 89 7.02 0.06 6.69
N VAL A 90 6.46 -0.84 5.89
CA VAL A 90 6.53 -2.29 6.12
C VAL A 90 7.25 -2.91 4.93
N LYS A 91 8.34 -3.61 5.20
CA LYS A 91 9.20 -4.20 4.17
C LYS A 91 9.05 -5.71 4.12
N ASP A 92 9.63 -6.29 3.08
CA ASP A 92 9.76 -7.75 2.93
C ASP A 92 8.42 -8.48 2.89
N ILE A 93 7.42 -7.86 2.25
CA ILE A 93 6.12 -8.48 2.04
C ILE A 93 6.17 -9.29 0.75
N THR A 94 5.79 -10.56 0.83
CA THR A 94 5.69 -11.45 -0.33
C THR A 94 4.23 -11.75 -0.60
N LEU A 95 3.78 -11.51 -1.82
CA LEU A 95 2.40 -11.77 -2.24
C LEU A 95 2.33 -13.12 -2.96
N GLN A 96 1.38 -13.94 -2.55
CA GLN A 96 1.18 -15.26 -3.16
C GLN A 96 0.14 -15.15 -4.27
N LEU A 97 0.38 -15.91 -5.33
CA LEU A 97 -0.51 -15.97 -6.49
C LEU A 97 -1.93 -16.36 -6.08
N GLY A 98 -2.91 -15.58 -6.53
CA GLY A 98 -4.32 -15.86 -6.28
C GLY A 98 -4.78 -15.56 -4.86
N GLN A 99 -3.94 -14.94 -4.03
CA GLN A 99 -4.27 -14.63 -2.65
C GLN A 99 -4.18 -13.14 -2.37
N THR A 100 -4.94 -12.70 -1.38
CA THR A 100 -4.88 -11.34 -0.87
C THR A 100 -4.17 -11.34 0.48
N PHE A 101 -3.06 -10.60 0.56
CA PHE A 101 -2.30 -10.45 1.80
C PHE A 101 -2.99 -9.42 2.68
N SER A 102 -3.19 -9.73 3.96
CA SER A 102 -3.83 -8.83 4.91
C SER A 102 -2.78 -8.11 5.74
N LEU A 103 -2.82 -6.77 5.72
CA LEU A 103 -1.85 -5.92 6.40
C LEU A 103 -2.57 -4.88 7.29
N PRO A 104 -2.86 -5.21 8.53
CA PRO A 104 -3.35 -4.22 9.47
C PRO A 104 -2.21 -3.30 9.93
N VAL A 105 -2.45 -1.99 9.97
CA VAL A 105 -1.43 -0.99 10.28
C VAL A 105 -1.95 -0.03 11.34
N SER A 106 -1.08 0.32 12.28
CA SER A 106 -1.35 1.37 13.25
C SER A 106 -0.33 2.50 13.06
N LEU A 107 -0.83 3.71 12.93
CA LEU A 107 0.00 4.91 12.77
C LEU A 107 0.22 5.59 14.12
N SER A 108 1.38 6.21 14.26
CA SER A 108 1.73 7.02 15.42
C SER A 108 1.74 8.49 15.03
N GLU A 109 1.38 9.35 15.95
CA GLU A 109 1.43 10.80 15.73
C GLU A 109 2.85 11.26 15.46
N ASN A 110 2.98 12.27 14.62
CA ASN A 110 4.26 12.86 14.31
C ASN A 110 4.64 13.87 15.41
N ALA A 111 5.27 13.38 16.45
CA ALA A 111 5.70 14.21 17.57
C ALA A 111 6.72 15.28 17.17
N GLN A 112 7.49 15.00 16.13
CA GLN A 112 8.50 15.94 15.64
C GLN A 112 7.84 17.17 15.00
N GLU A 113 6.75 17.01 14.31
CA GLU A 113 6.00 18.11 13.73
C GLU A 113 5.46 19.03 14.84
N LEU A 114 4.93 18.46 15.90
CA LEU A 114 4.46 19.22 17.06
C LEU A 114 5.61 19.91 17.79
N GLY A 115 6.74 19.25 17.91
CA GLY A 115 7.93 19.80 18.52
C GLY A 115 8.49 20.98 17.72
N GLU A 116 8.43 20.91 16.42
CA GLU A 116 8.93 21.97 15.54
C GLU A 116 8.14 23.26 15.71
N ILE A 117 6.84 23.17 15.87
CA ILE A 117 5.98 24.34 16.09
C ILE A 117 6.37 25.05 17.38
N VAL A 118 6.76 24.31 18.42
CA VAL A 118 7.14 24.86 19.71
C VAL A 118 8.56 25.44 19.66
N VAL A 119 9.45 24.81 18.94
CA VAL A 119 10.88 25.10 18.97
C VAL A 119 11.30 26.07 17.87
N SER A 120 10.46 26.36 16.94
CA SER A 120 10.80 27.26 15.82
C SER A 120 11.26 28.64 16.28
N ALA A 121 11.21 28.92 17.54
CA ALA A 121 11.81 30.10 18.15
C ALA A 121 13.25 29.83 18.50
N LYS A 122 14.09 29.22 17.99
CA LYS A 122 15.39 28.91 18.39
C LYS A 122 16.43 28.58 17.47
N ALA A 123 16.23 28.59 17.48
CA ALA A 123 17.22 27.91 16.91
C ALA A 123 17.87 28.05 16.46
N THR A 124 17.96 28.43 16.47
CA THR A 124 18.82 28.09 16.14
C THR A 124 19.29 28.20 16.03
N LYS A 125 19.67 28.82 16.42
CA LYS A 125 20.47 28.40 16.49
C LYS A 125 20.72 28.50 16.17
N PHE A 126 20.91 29.32 16.42
CA PHE A 126 21.48 28.96 16.29
C PHE A 126 21.58 29.26 16.10
N ASN A 127 21.97 29.98 16.35
CA ASN A 127 22.42 29.88 16.39
C ASN A 127 22.36 30.32 16.45
N SER A 128 22.38 30.79 16.71
CA SER A 128 22.72 30.78 17.10
C SER A 128 22.76 31.11 17.03
N LEU A 129 22.86 31.31 17.32
CA LEU A 129 23.28 31.16 17.51
C LEU A 129 23.22 31.46 17.22
N LYS A 130 23.34 31.70 17.47
CA LYS A 130 23.64 31.64 17.46
C LYS A 130 23.40 31.93 17.24
N THR A 131 23.62 32.81 17.50
CA THR A 131 23.72 32.77 17.61
C THR A 131 23.59 33.16 17.56
N GLY A 132 23.72 33.76 18.00
CA GLY A 132 23.98 33.79 18.29
C GLY A 132 23.88 34.35 18.31
N ALA A 133 23.83 34.51 18.74
CA ALA A 133 24.01 34.59 18.99
C ALA A 133 23.98 35.06 19.08
N ALA A 134 24.05 35.37 19.44
CA ALA A 134 24.28 35.35 19.67
C ALA A 134 24.23 35.84 19.79
N THR A 135 24.35 36.12 20.07
CA THR A 135 24.56 36.17 20.34
C THR A 135 24.45 36.67 20.59
N ASN A 136 24.81 37.09 20.96
CA ASN A 136 24.94 37.19 21.32
C ASN A 136 24.94 37.65 21.62
N ILE A 137 25.64 37.95 21.63
CA ILE A 137 25.70 37.98 22.10
C ILE A 137 25.84 37.93 22.15
#